data_bcb61efc7e3b31549c5438907cf88aeb
#
_entry.id   bcb61efc7e3b31549c5438907cf88aeb
#
_cell.length_a   1.000
_cell.length_b   1.000
_cell.length_c   1.000
_cell.angle_alpha   90.00
_cell.angle_beta   90.00
_cell.angle_gamma   90.00
#
_symmetry.space_group_name_H-M   'P 1'
#
loop_
_entity.id
_entity.type
_entity.pdbx_description
1 polymer ?
#
loop_
_entity_poly.entity_id
_entity_poly.type
_entity_poly.pdbx_seq_one_letter_code
_entity_poly.pdbx_strand_id
1 'polypeptide(L)'
;NHDHPQVIEIWNLVFMQYNRKADGSLEPLPAKVIDTGMGFERLCMALQGKTSNYDTDVFQPIIKVIADMAGTAYGKDKQQDVAMRVIADHIRTIAFAITDGQLPSNAKAGYVIRRILRRAVRYGYTFLNRKESFMYKLLPVLIETMGDAYPELIAQKTLIEKVIKEEEESFLRTLETGIRLLDKTMNDAKAAGKKEISGVDAFTLYDTFGFPLDLTELILRENGMTVNEEEFNAEMQKQKERARNAAAVETGDWITIKEGDTHFVGYDFTEYETSILRYRQIKQKNQTLYQIVLSDTPFYAESGGQVGDTGVIVSEFETIEIIDTKKENNLPIHITKKLPEHLDVPMMACVDTEKRAACAANHSCTHLLDEALRQVLGTHVEQKGSLVTPESLRFDFSHFQKVTDEQLREVEHLVNAKIRENIPCLLYTSPSPRDRSLSR
;
A
#
# COMPACT_ATOMS: atom_id res chain seq x y z
N ASN A 1 24.67 -34.74 -5.33
CA ASN A 1 23.99 -34.62 -6.65
C ASN A 1 23.04 -33.42 -6.71
N HIS A 2 22.95 -32.59 -5.64
CA HIS A 2 22.05 -31.41 -5.59
C HIS A 2 22.45 -30.31 -6.59
N ASP A 3 23.68 -30.28 -7.07
CA ASP A 3 24.19 -29.24 -7.97
C ASP A 3 24.09 -29.61 -9.47
N HIS A 4 23.48 -30.74 -9.81
CA HIS A 4 23.35 -31.14 -11.21
C HIS A 4 22.09 -30.46 -11.83
N PRO A 5 22.19 -29.77 -12.98
CA PRO A 5 21.08 -29.01 -13.58
C PRO A 5 19.84 -29.85 -13.92
N GLN A 6 19.97 -31.16 -14.07
CA GLN A 6 18.84 -32.07 -14.34
C GLN A 6 18.28 -32.75 -13.10
N VAL A 7 18.80 -32.44 -11.91
CA VAL A 7 18.25 -32.92 -10.64
C VAL A 7 17.39 -31.80 -10.04
N ILE A 8 16.08 -31.97 -10.11
CA ILE A 8 15.10 -30.96 -9.69
C ILE A 8 14.27 -31.53 -8.54
N GLU A 9 14.18 -30.79 -7.44
CA GLU A 9 13.26 -31.12 -6.36
C GLU A 9 11.82 -30.87 -6.83
N ILE A 10 10.97 -31.91 -6.74
CA ILE A 10 9.55 -31.86 -7.10
C ILE A 10 8.70 -31.66 -5.85
N TRP A 11 9.07 -32.32 -4.75
CA TRP A 11 8.31 -32.36 -3.53
C TRP A 11 9.24 -32.24 -2.31
N ASN A 12 8.89 -31.37 -1.39
CA ASN A 12 9.59 -31.15 -0.14
C ASN A 12 8.70 -31.61 1.04
N LEU A 13 9.27 -32.42 1.94
CA LEU A 13 8.63 -32.91 3.15
C LEU A 13 9.43 -32.42 4.36
N VAL A 14 8.88 -31.47 5.11
CA VAL A 14 9.49 -30.92 6.31
C VAL A 14 8.80 -31.47 7.54
N PHE A 15 9.58 -32.12 8.42
CA PHE A 15 9.11 -32.64 9.68
C PHE A 15 9.52 -31.69 10.81
N MET A 16 8.56 -31.08 11.49
CA MET A 16 8.78 -30.14 12.58
C MET A 16 8.45 -30.81 13.91
N GLN A 17 9.42 -30.86 14.81
CA GLN A 17 9.28 -31.43 16.15
C GLN A 17 9.57 -30.40 17.25
N TYR A 18 10.36 -29.38 16.93
CA TYR A 18 10.85 -28.39 17.88
C TYR A 18 10.61 -26.96 17.39
N ASN A 19 10.35 -26.07 18.34
CA ASN A 19 10.41 -24.63 18.13
C ASN A 19 11.78 -24.11 18.59
N ARG A 20 12.48 -23.33 17.76
CA ARG A 20 13.75 -22.70 18.10
C ARG A 20 13.48 -21.33 18.70
N LYS A 21 13.82 -21.13 19.97
CA LYS A 21 13.72 -19.86 20.67
C LYS A 21 14.83 -18.88 20.25
N ALA A 22 14.65 -17.61 20.62
CA ALA A 22 15.60 -16.56 20.29
C ALA A 22 17.01 -16.79 20.90
N ASP A 23 17.09 -17.49 22.03
CA ASP A 23 18.33 -17.90 22.70
C ASP A 23 19.01 -19.13 22.05
N GLY A 24 18.39 -19.69 21.00
CA GLY A 24 18.88 -20.87 20.27
C GLY A 24 18.44 -22.23 20.89
N SER A 25 17.79 -22.24 22.04
CA SER A 25 17.27 -23.45 22.66
C SER A 25 16.11 -24.05 21.86
N LEU A 26 15.94 -25.39 21.93
CA LEU A 26 14.88 -26.11 21.23
C LEU A 26 13.82 -26.54 22.25
N GLU A 27 12.58 -26.13 22.02
CA GLU A 27 11.40 -26.51 22.79
C GLU A 27 10.54 -27.47 21.96
N PRO A 28 10.14 -28.64 22.50
CA PRO A 28 9.23 -29.54 21.79
C PRO A 28 7.91 -28.85 21.47
N LEU A 29 7.43 -29.05 20.23
CA LEU A 29 6.08 -28.61 19.84
C LEU A 29 5.03 -29.47 20.55
N PRO A 30 3.83 -28.90 20.83
CA PRO A 30 2.71 -29.63 21.45
C PRO A 30 2.30 -30.88 20.63
N ALA A 31 2.48 -30.81 19.31
CA ALA A 31 2.28 -31.91 18.38
C ALA A 31 3.36 -31.92 17.32
N LYS A 32 3.72 -33.10 16.82
CA LYS A 32 4.61 -33.22 15.65
C LYS A 32 3.85 -32.78 14.41
N VAL A 33 4.44 -31.90 13.62
CA VAL A 33 3.83 -31.31 12.43
C VAL A 33 4.62 -31.69 11.20
N ILE A 34 3.91 -31.96 10.12
CA ILE A 34 4.51 -32.16 8.78
C ILE A 34 4.04 -30.98 7.93
N ASP A 35 4.98 -30.23 7.41
CA ASP A 35 4.76 -29.22 6.37
C ASP A 35 5.27 -29.77 5.04
N THR A 36 4.46 -29.72 4.00
CA THR A 36 4.81 -30.27 2.70
C THR A 36 4.46 -29.30 1.58
N GLY A 37 5.37 -29.17 0.62
CA GLY A 37 5.20 -28.36 -0.58
C GLY A 37 5.58 -29.14 -1.82
N MET A 38 4.70 -29.14 -2.84
CA MET A 38 4.95 -29.77 -4.13
C MET A 38 4.83 -28.72 -5.24
N GLY A 39 5.84 -28.67 -6.12
CA GLY A 39 5.81 -27.82 -7.30
C GLY A 39 4.85 -28.36 -8.34
N PHE A 40 3.69 -27.72 -8.54
CA PHE A 40 2.68 -28.14 -9.52
C PHE A 40 3.26 -28.27 -10.92
N GLU A 41 3.96 -27.24 -11.41
CA GLU A 41 4.57 -27.22 -12.74
C GLU A 41 5.69 -28.26 -12.88
N ARG A 42 6.46 -28.49 -11.82
CA ARG A 42 7.52 -29.51 -11.81
C ARG A 42 6.94 -30.92 -11.86
N LEU A 43 5.83 -31.14 -11.16
CA LEU A 43 5.10 -32.41 -11.22
C LEU A 43 4.53 -32.65 -12.63
N CYS A 44 3.86 -31.64 -13.20
CA CYS A 44 3.34 -31.71 -14.57
C CYS A 44 4.45 -32.01 -15.60
N MET A 45 5.60 -31.34 -15.46
CA MET A 45 6.77 -31.56 -16.29
C MET A 45 7.25 -33.03 -16.23
N ALA A 46 7.36 -33.59 -15.03
CA ALA A 46 7.79 -34.96 -14.81
C ALA A 46 6.80 -35.97 -15.38
N LEU A 47 5.49 -35.79 -15.12
CA LEU A 47 4.43 -36.68 -15.62
C LEU A 47 4.28 -36.62 -17.14
N GLN A 48 4.55 -35.50 -17.78
CA GLN A 48 4.49 -35.34 -19.24
C GLN A 48 5.80 -35.68 -19.94
N GLY A 49 6.82 -36.10 -19.20
CA GLY A 49 8.14 -36.44 -19.76
C GLY A 49 8.84 -35.25 -20.42
N LYS A 50 8.61 -34.03 -19.91
CA LYS A 50 9.23 -32.80 -20.42
C LYS A 50 10.49 -32.46 -19.64
N THR A 51 11.37 -31.67 -20.24
CA THR A 51 12.60 -31.16 -19.62
C THR A 51 12.51 -29.71 -19.14
N SER A 52 11.40 -29.03 -19.46
CA SER A 52 11.10 -27.67 -19.03
C SER A 52 9.62 -27.54 -18.62
N ASN A 53 9.36 -26.84 -17.54
CA ASN A 53 8.00 -26.51 -17.10
C ASN A 53 7.20 -25.80 -18.20
N TYR A 54 7.88 -24.99 -19.01
CA TYR A 54 7.26 -24.20 -20.09
C TYR A 54 6.83 -25.05 -21.30
N ASP A 55 7.28 -26.29 -21.39
CA ASP A 55 6.91 -27.21 -22.48
C ASP A 55 5.70 -28.09 -22.13
N THR A 56 5.11 -27.86 -20.95
CA THR A 56 3.90 -28.54 -20.49
C THR A 56 2.63 -27.89 -21.04
N ASP A 57 1.52 -28.59 -20.95
CA ASP A 57 0.18 -28.10 -21.28
C ASP A 57 -0.28 -26.92 -20.42
N VAL A 58 0.35 -26.70 -19.27
CA VAL A 58 0.10 -25.56 -18.40
C VAL A 58 0.53 -24.24 -19.05
N PHE A 59 1.65 -24.21 -19.77
CA PHE A 59 2.21 -22.97 -20.34
C PHE A 59 2.09 -22.89 -21.87
N GLN A 60 2.12 -24.02 -22.56
CA GLN A 60 2.15 -24.01 -24.04
C GLN A 60 0.95 -23.30 -24.70
N PRO A 61 -0.29 -23.39 -24.20
CA PRO A 61 -1.40 -22.61 -24.75
C PRO A 61 -1.14 -21.10 -24.70
N ILE A 62 -0.63 -20.59 -23.56
CA ILE A 62 -0.33 -19.17 -23.37
C ILE A 62 0.83 -18.75 -24.25
N ILE A 63 1.92 -19.53 -24.28
CA ILE A 63 3.11 -19.26 -25.11
C ILE A 63 2.74 -19.20 -26.59
N LYS A 64 1.86 -20.09 -27.06
CA LYS A 64 1.37 -20.10 -28.44
C LYS A 64 0.65 -18.78 -28.79
N VAL A 65 -0.26 -18.33 -27.94
CA VAL A 65 -0.97 -17.07 -28.15
C VAL A 65 0.02 -15.89 -28.17
N ILE A 66 1.03 -15.86 -27.29
CA ILE A 66 2.06 -14.84 -27.30
C ILE A 66 2.86 -14.88 -28.59
N ALA A 67 3.26 -16.05 -29.06
CA ALA A 67 3.99 -16.23 -30.31
C ALA A 67 3.18 -15.76 -31.55
N ASP A 68 1.90 -16.12 -31.59
CA ASP A 68 0.97 -15.69 -32.66
C ASP A 68 0.82 -14.18 -32.67
N MET A 69 0.64 -13.54 -31.50
CA MET A 69 0.57 -12.09 -31.38
C MET A 69 1.88 -11.40 -31.81
N ALA A 70 3.02 -12.00 -31.56
CA ALA A 70 4.33 -11.46 -31.93
C ALA A 70 4.74 -11.74 -33.38
N GLY A 71 3.98 -12.57 -34.10
CA GLY A 71 4.29 -13.01 -35.46
C GLY A 71 5.57 -13.87 -35.54
N THR A 72 5.84 -14.66 -34.50
CA THR A 72 7.03 -15.52 -34.38
C THR A 72 6.64 -16.94 -33.92
N ALA A 73 7.59 -17.80 -33.68
CA ALA A 73 7.35 -19.14 -33.17
C ALA A 73 8.32 -19.45 -32.03
N TYR A 74 7.80 -20.08 -30.98
CA TYR A 74 8.59 -20.57 -29.85
C TYR A 74 9.59 -21.63 -30.31
N GLY A 75 10.82 -21.56 -29.80
CA GLY A 75 11.93 -22.45 -30.18
C GLY A 75 12.80 -21.97 -31.34
N LYS A 76 12.53 -20.79 -31.91
CA LYS A 76 13.32 -20.22 -33.02
C LYS A 76 14.41 -19.25 -32.57
N ASP A 77 14.13 -18.43 -31.58
CA ASP A 77 15.06 -17.44 -31.07
C ASP A 77 15.10 -17.47 -29.53
N LYS A 78 16.30 -17.61 -28.99
CA LYS A 78 16.51 -17.80 -27.54
C LYS A 78 16.00 -16.61 -26.71
N GLN A 79 16.17 -15.38 -27.21
CA GLN A 79 15.73 -14.18 -26.46
C GLN A 79 14.21 -14.04 -26.49
N GLN A 80 13.60 -14.30 -27.65
CA GLN A 80 12.15 -14.32 -27.80
C GLN A 80 11.53 -15.46 -26.95
N ASP A 81 12.13 -16.64 -26.92
CA ASP A 81 11.68 -17.76 -26.09
C ASP A 81 11.68 -17.39 -24.59
N VAL A 82 12.76 -16.76 -24.12
CA VAL A 82 12.83 -16.25 -22.74
C VAL A 82 11.72 -15.22 -22.48
N ALA A 83 11.49 -14.29 -23.41
CA ALA A 83 10.43 -13.30 -23.27
C ALA A 83 9.04 -13.96 -23.18
N MET A 84 8.75 -14.93 -24.04
CA MET A 84 7.48 -15.67 -24.02
C MET A 84 7.27 -16.41 -22.70
N ARG A 85 8.33 -17.07 -22.18
CA ARG A 85 8.29 -17.77 -20.88
C ARG A 85 8.01 -16.80 -19.73
N VAL A 86 8.72 -15.67 -19.67
CA VAL A 86 8.51 -14.63 -18.65
C VAL A 86 7.08 -14.11 -18.68
N ILE A 87 6.55 -13.80 -19.86
CA ILE A 87 5.19 -13.28 -20.02
C ILE A 87 4.16 -14.33 -19.59
N ALA A 88 4.32 -15.60 -20.02
CA ALA A 88 3.40 -16.68 -19.68
C ALA A 88 3.37 -17.00 -18.18
N ASP A 89 4.52 -16.95 -17.51
CA ASP A 89 4.64 -17.10 -16.07
C ASP A 89 3.98 -15.93 -15.31
N HIS A 90 4.30 -14.72 -15.74
CA HIS A 90 3.88 -13.51 -15.05
C HIS A 90 2.38 -13.22 -15.17
N ILE A 91 1.75 -13.50 -16.32
CA ILE A 91 0.30 -13.30 -16.46
C ILE A 91 -0.49 -14.18 -15.48
N ARG A 92 -0.04 -15.41 -15.20
CA ARG A 92 -0.65 -16.28 -14.19
C ARG A 92 -0.54 -15.64 -12.81
N THR A 93 0.67 -15.27 -12.39
CA THR A 93 0.93 -14.64 -11.10
C THR A 93 0.07 -13.40 -10.90
N ILE A 94 0.00 -12.52 -11.91
CA ILE A 94 -0.73 -11.26 -11.85
C ILE A 94 -2.24 -11.52 -11.77
N ALA A 95 -2.77 -12.40 -12.63
CA ALA A 95 -4.20 -12.70 -12.67
C ALA A 95 -4.70 -13.28 -11.35
N PHE A 96 -4.00 -14.27 -10.78
CA PHE A 96 -4.37 -14.87 -9.50
C PHE A 96 -4.24 -13.86 -8.34
N ALA A 97 -3.17 -13.05 -8.31
CA ALA A 97 -3.02 -12.03 -7.28
C ALA A 97 -4.16 -10.99 -7.31
N ILE A 98 -4.60 -10.55 -8.50
CA ILE A 98 -5.74 -9.64 -8.65
C ILE A 98 -7.03 -10.33 -8.20
N THR A 99 -7.22 -11.60 -8.54
CA THR A 99 -8.36 -12.41 -8.11
C THR A 99 -8.46 -12.49 -6.58
N ASP A 100 -7.31 -12.59 -5.90
CA ASP A 100 -7.20 -12.57 -4.43
C ASP A 100 -7.30 -11.16 -3.83
N GLY A 101 -7.67 -10.16 -4.61
CA GLY A 101 -7.85 -8.76 -4.16
C GLY A 101 -6.57 -7.94 -4.06
N GLN A 102 -5.43 -8.46 -4.53
CA GLN A 102 -4.16 -7.73 -4.51
C GLN A 102 -3.95 -6.93 -5.80
N LEU A 103 -4.31 -5.64 -5.78
CA LEU A 103 -4.14 -4.76 -6.94
C LEU A 103 -2.71 -4.20 -7.02
N PRO A 104 -2.18 -3.96 -8.25
CA PRO A 104 -0.92 -3.24 -8.43
C PRO A 104 -0.95 -1.88 -7.73
N SER A 105 0.11 -1.57 -6.96
CA SER A 105 0.20 -0.31 -6.21
C SER A 105 1.65 0.13 -6.01
N ASN A 106 1.87 1.27 -5.31
CA ASN A 106 3.21 1.79 -5.01
C ASN A 106 3.83 1.23 -3.73
N ALA A 107 3.10 0.36 -2.99
CA ALA A 107 3.56 -0.12 -1.69
C ALA A 107 3.16 -1.58 -1.43
N LYS A 108 3.82 -2.22 -0.47
CA LYS A 108 3.51 -3.58 0.05
C LYS A 108 3.40 -4.63 -1.07
N ALA A 109 2.47 -5.56 -0.95
CA ALA A 109 2.25 -6.63 -1.94
C ALA A 109 1.92 -6.10 -3.34
N GLY A 110 1.12 -5.03 -3.44
CA GLY A 110 0.75 -4.42 -4.72
C GLY A 110 1.94 -3.87 -5.50
N TYR A 111 3.01 -3.41 -4.81
CA TYR A 111 4.25 -3.01 -5.46
C TYR A 111 4.96 -4.19 -6.15
N VAL A 112 4.97 -5.36 -5.50
CA VAL A 112 5.55 -6.57 -6.08
C VAL A 112 4.80 -6.99 -7.34
N ILE A 113 3.45 -6.97 -7.30
CA ILE A 113 2.61 -7.32 -8.46
C ILE A 113 2.84 -6.32 -9.60
N ARG A 114 2.87 -5.03 -9.30
CA ARG A 114 3.21 -3.98 -10.29
C ARG A 114 4.56 -4.23 -10.94
N ARG A 115 5.57 -4.58 -10.16
CA ARG A 115 6.92 -4.88 -10.64
C ARG A 115 6.96 -6.09 -11.57
N ILE A 116 6.25 -7.18 -11.22
CA ILE A 116 6.11 -8.38 -12.05
C ILE A 116 5.45 -8.02 -13.39
N LEU A 117 4.35 -7.24 -13.36
CA LEU A 117 3.66 -6.82 -14.57
C LEU A 117 4.56 -5.96 -15.46
N ARG A 118 5.22 -4.96 -14.92
CA ARG A 118 6.14 -4.09 -15.67
C ARG A 118 7.30 -4.85 -16.29
N ARG A 119 7.80 -5.87 -15.59
CA ARG A 119 8.82 -6.76 -16.14
C ARG A 119 8.32 -7.50 -17.38
N ALA A 120 7.12 -8.10 -17.33
CA ALA A 120 6.53 -8.78 -18.47
C ALA A 120 6.28 -7.83 -19.65
N VAL A 121 5.73 -6.65 -19.40
CA VAL A 121 5.51 -5.61 -20.43
C VAL A 121 6.81 -5.21 -21.10
N ARG A 122 7.88 -5.00 -20.32
CA ARG A 122 9.21 -4.68 -20.87
C ARG A 122 9.73 -5.79 -21.78
N TYR A 123 9.59 -7.05 -21.39
CA TYR A 123 10.01 -8.18 -22.25
C TYR A 123 9.23 -8.21 -23.56
N GLY A 124 7.92 -7.98 -23.51
CA GLY A 124 7.08 -7.86 -24.70
C GLY A 124 7.52 -6.69 -25.60
N TYR A 125 7.79 -5.53 -25.00
CA TYR A 125 8.23 -4.32 -25.71
C TYR A 125 9.59 -4.52 -26.38
N THR A 126 10.58 -5.06 -25.67
CA THR A 126 11.97 -5.14 -26.13
C THR A 126 12.21 -6.28 -27.11
N PHE A 127 11.68 -7.48 -26.82
CA PHE A 127 12.05 -8.68 -27.56
C PHE A 127 10.97 -9.18 -28.53
N LEU A 128 9.70 -8.80 -28.28
CA LEU A 128 8.58 -9.23 -29.12
C LEU A 128 7.93 -8.06 -29.89
N ASN A 129 8.54 -6.89 -29.87
CA ASN A 129 8.08 -5.66 -30.54
C ASN A 129 6.62 -5.30 -30.23
N ARG A 130 6.15 -5.60 -29.02
CA ARG A 130 4.80 -5.26 -28.55
C ARG A 130 4.79 -3.85 -27.99
N LYS A 131 4.38 -2.86 -28.81
CA LYS A 131 4.35 -1.42 -28.45
C LYS A 131 3.03 -0.98 -27.84
N GLU A 132 2.00 -1.80 -27.96
CA GLU A 132 0.66 -1.58 -27.42
C GLU A 132 0.36 -2.59 -26.31
N SER A 133 -0.62 -2.27 -25.47
CA SER A 133 -1.07 -3.18 -24.41
C SER A 133 -1.59 -4.51 -24.98
N PHE A 134 -1.08 -5.60 -24.47
CA PHE A 134 -1.39 -6.95 -24.96
C PHE A 134 -1.59 -7.99 -23.85
N MET A 135 -1.02 -7.76 -22.64
CA MET A 135 -1.03 -8.71 -21.55
C MET A 135 -2.46 -9.15 -21.17
N TYR A 136 -3.41 -8.20 -21.11
CA TYR A 136 -4.81 -8.50 -20.80
C TYR A 136 -5.46 -9.46 -21.80
N LYS A 137 -4.98 -9.49 -23.07
CA LYS A 137 -5.47 -10.38 -24.12
C LYS A 137 -5.08 -11.84 -23.91
N LEU A 138 -4.17 -12.12 -22.96
CA LEU A 138 -3.77 -13.47 -22.57
C LEU A 138 -4.71 -14.08 -21.52
N LEU A 139 -5.55 -13.26 -20.87
CA LEU A 139 -6.44 -13.75 -19.82
C LEU A 139 -7.46 -14.80 -20.34
N PRO A 140 -8.07 -14.67 -21.51
CA PRO A 140 -9.00 -15.69 -22.03
C PRO A 140 -8.37 -17.08 -22.11
N VAL A 141 -7.13 -17.22 -22.61
CA VAL A 141 -6.47 -18.53 -22.72
C VAL A 141 -6.05 -19.06 -21.33
N LEU A 142 -5.72 -18.18 -20.38
CA LEU A 142 -5.50 -18.59 -18.99
C LEU A 142 -6.78 -19.13 -18.35
N ILE A 143 -7.91 -18.48 -18.58
CA ILE A 143 -9.22 -18.94 -18.11
C ILE A 143 -9.62 -20.28 -18.74
N GLU A 144 -9.38 -20.45 -20.04
CA GLU A 144 -9.63 -21.73 -20.73
C GLU A 144 -8.80 -22.89 -20.13
N THR A 145 -7.58 -22.58 -19.70
CA THR A 145 -6.64 -23.59 -19.15
C THR A 145 -6.93 -23.90 -17.67
N MET A 146 -7.32 -22.91 -16.87
CA MET A 146 -7.37 -23.04 -15.41
C MET A 146 -8.74 -22.66 -14.80
N GLY A 147 -9.65 -22.10 -15.57
CA GLY A 147 -10.93 -21.58 -15.06
C GLY A 147 -11.86 -22.61 -14.45
N ASP A 148 -11.81 -23.87 -14.92
CA ASP A 148 -12.62 -24.96 -14.35
C ASP A 148 -12.19 -25.28 -12.90
N ALA A 149 -10.88 -25.21 -12.62
CA ALA A 149 -10.33 -25.43 -11.29
C ALA A 149 -10.43 -24.17 -10.40
N TYR A 150 -10.46 -22.98 -11.03
CA TYR A 150 -10.45 -21.66 -10.36
C TYR A 150 -11.56 -20.78 -10.94
N PRO A 151 -12.85 -21.01 -10.59
CA PRO A 151 -13.99 -20.29 -11.15
C PRO A 151 -13.98 -18.79 -10.84
N GLU A 152 -13.27 -18.36 -9.80
CA GLU A 152 -13.07 -16.96 -9.46
C GLU A 152 -12.32 -16.17 -10.55
N LEU A 153 -11.47 -16.80 -11.34
CA LEU A 153 -10.85 -16.17 -12.52
C LEU A 153 -11.91 -15.77 -13.56
N ILE A 154 -12.93 -16.63 -13.74
CA ILE A 154 -14.06 -16.38 -14.66
C ILE A 154 -14.90 -15.23 -14.09
N ALA A 155 -15.25 -15.31 -12.80
CA ALA A 155 -16.10 -14.33 -12.13
C ALA A 155 -15.50 -12.93 -12.16
N GLN A 156 -14.16 -12.80 -12.05
CA GLN A 156 -13.47 -11.52 -12.00
C GLN A 156 -12.79 -11.13 -13.32
N LYS A 157 -13.06 -11.83 -14.42
CA LYS A 157 -12.43 -11.61 -15.73
C LYS A 157 -12.35 -10.13 -16.11
N THR A 158 -13.49 -9.43 -16.04
CA THR A 158 -13.58 -8.02 -16.44
C THR A 158 -12.70 -7.12 -15.59
N LEU A 159 -12.61 -7.38 -14.29
CA LEU A 159 -11.74 -6.63 -13.38
C LEU A 159 -10.27 -6.87 -13.72
N ILE A 160 -9.86 -8.13 -13.87
CA ILE A 160 -8.48 -8.52 -14.17
C ILE A 160 -8.02 -7.89 -15.49
N GLU A 161 -8.84 -8.00 -16.55
CA GLU A 161 -8.54 -7.40 -17.87
C GLU A 161 -8.32 -5.88 -17.76
N LYS A 162 -9.21 -5.17 -17.06
CA LYS A 162 -9.12 -3.72 -16.90
C LYS A 162 -7.90 -3.31 -16.10
N VAL A 163 -7.63 -3.95 -14.98
CA VAL A 163 -6.48 -3.65 -14.12
C VAL A 163 -5.16 -3.84 -14.87
N ILE A 164 -5.01 -4.99 -15.55
CA ILE A 164 -3.80 -5.28 -16.32
C ILE A 164 -3.63 -4.27 -17.45
N LYS A 165 -4.69 -4.00 -18.22
CA LYS A 165 -4.65 -3.06 -19.35
C LYS A 165 -4.23 -1.65 -18.92
N GLU A 166 -4.86 -1.10 -17.88
CA GLU A 166 -4.57 0.25 -17.38
C GLU A 166 -3.14 0.39 -16.84
N GLU A 167 -2.67 -0.60 -16.06
CA GLU A 167 -1.29 -0.56 -15.54
C GLU A 167 -0.26 -0.70 -16.68
N GLU A 168 -0.55 -1.56 -17.67
CA GLU A 168 0.28 -1.74 -18.86
C GLU A 168 0.35 -0.47 -19.71
N GLU A 169 -0.80 0.14 -20.02
CA GLU A 169 -0.86 1.40 -20.79
C GLU A 169 -0.19 2.55 -20.04
N SER A 170 -0.40 2.62 -18.72
CA SER A 170 0.27 3.61 -17.89
C SER A 170 1.79 3.48 -17.94
N PHE A 171 2.29 2.26 -17.89
CA PHE A 171 3.72 2.00 -17.93
C PHE A 171 4.30 2.22 -19.31
N LEU A 172 3.63 1.81 -20.40
CA LEU A 172 4.09 2.00 -21.78
C LEU A 172 4.29 3.48 -22.11
N ARG A 173 3.49 4.40 -21.56
CA ARG A 173 3.67 5.85 -21.74
C ARG A 173 5.04 6.36 -21.26
N THR A 174 5.62 5.73 -20.23
CA THR A 174 6.90 6.14 -19.65
C THR A 174 8.05 5.22 -20.04
N LEU A 175 7.75 3.99 -20.45
CA LEU A 175 8.74 2.95 -20.74
C LEU A 175 9.70 3.35 -21.85
N GLU A 176 9.19 3.85 -22.96
CA GLU A 176 10.02 4.26 -24.11
C GLU A 176 10.99 5.38 -23.73
N THR A 177 10.49 6.38 -23.01
CA THR A 177 11.32 7.49 -22.53
C THR A 177 12.36 7.01 -21.51
N GLY A 178 11.97 6.11 -20.58
CA GLY A 178 12.87 5.51 -19.61
C GLY A 178 13.99 4.69 -20.25
N ILE A 179 13.66 3.84 -21.23
CA ILE A 179 14.65 3.05 -21.99
C ILE A 179 15.61 3.99 -22.74
N ARG A 180 15.10 4.97 -23.46
CA ARG A 180 15.94 5.93 -24.20
C ARG A 180 16.89 6.71 -23.29
N LEU A 181 16.43 7.12 -22.12
CA LEU A 181 17.26 7.81 -21.15
C LEU A 181 18.33 6.87 -20.56
N LEU A 182 17.97 5.64 -20.22
CA LEU A 182 18.91 4.63 -19.73
C LEU A 182 19.96 4.29 -20.79
N ASP A 183 19.55 4.12 -22.05
CA ASP A 183 20.48 3.86 -23.17
C ASP A 183 21.48 5.00 -23.33
N LYS A 184 21.03 6.26 -23.24
CA LYS A 184 21.92 7.43 -23.25
C LYS A 184 22.91 7.38 -22.09
N THR A 185 22.43 7.16 -20.86
CA THR A 185 23.29 7.08 -19.66
C THR A 185 24.32 5.95 -19.77
N MET A 186 23.91 4.78 -20.29
CA MET A 186 24.83 3.67 -20.55
C MET A 186 25.90 4.01 -21.58
N ASN A 187 25.51 4.69 -22.68
CA ASN A 187 26.46 5.08 -23.72
C ASN A 187 27.44 6.14 -23.23
N ASP A 188 26.97 7.11 -22.43
CA ASP A 188 27.81 8.14 -21.82
C ASP A 188 28.81 7.50 -20.83
N ALA A 189 28.37 6.54 -20.03
CA ALA A 189 29.24 5.79 -19.12
C ALA A 189 30.29 4.94 -19.89
N LYS A 190 29.88 4.23 -20.95
CA LYS A 190 30.78 3.45 -21.82
C LYS A 190 31.83 4.36 -22.48
N ALA A 191 31.43 5.52 -22.98
CA ALA A 191 32.35 6.50 -23.57
C ALA A 191 33.36 7.04 -22.55
N ALA A 192 33.00 7.12 -21.29
CA ALA A 192 33.86 7.45 -20.18
C ALA A 192 34.68 6.26 -19.63
N GLY A 193 34.63 5.09 -20.28
CA GLY A 193 35.32 3.87 -19.86
C GLY A 193 34.77 3.23 -18.58
N LYS A 194 33.57 3.60 -18.15
CA LYS A 194 32.92 3.09 -16.93
C LYS A 194 32.00 1.90 -17.28
N LYS A 195 31.95 0.93 -16.36
CA LYS A 195 31.00 -0.20 -16.40
C LYS A 195 29.83 -0.04 -15.41
N GLU A 196 29.74 1.12 -14.79
CA GLU A 196 28.74 1.44 -13.80
C GLU A 196 28.10 2.80 -14.14
N ILE A 197 26.77 2.89 -13.99
CA ILE A 197 26.06 4.17 -14.03
C ILE A 197 25.91 4.78 -12.64
N SER A 198 25.74 6.10 -12.58
CA SER A 198 25.47 6.82 -11.32
C SER A 198 24.15 6.38 -10.71
N GLY A 199 24.13 6.23 -9.36
CA GLY A 199 22.90 6.01 -8.60
C GLY A 199 21.93 7.19 -8.68
N VAL A 200 22.43 8.42 -8.92
CA VAL A 200 21.60 9.62 -9.13
C VAL A 200 20.79 9.52 -10.43
N ASP A 201 21.41 9.02 -11.50
CA ASP A 201 20.71 8.82 -12.79
C ASP A 201 19.64 7.73 -12.65
N ALA A 202 19.99 6.61 -11.95
CA ALA A 202 19.04 5.54 -11.65
C ALA A 202 17.88 6.03 -10.77
N PHE A 203 18.15 6.91 -9.79
CA PHE A 203 17.12 7.52 -8.95
C PHE A 203 16.20 8.45 -9.76
N THR A 204 16.75 9.20 -10.72
CA THR A 204 15.94 10.04 -11.63
C THR A 204 14.99 9.18 -12.48
N LEU A 205 15.46 8.04 -13.00
CA LEU A 205 14.62 7.07 -13.70
C LEU A 205 13.49 6.54 -12.80
N TYR A 206 13.79 6.24 -11.55
CA TYR A 206 12.84 5.73 -10.57
C TYR A 206 11.79 6.80 -10.18
N ASP A 207 12.24 7.98 -9.76
CA ASP A 207 11.39 9.02 -9.17
C ASP A 207 10.54 9.75 -10.22
N THR A 208 11.13 10.08 -11.36
CA THR A 208 10.48 10.88 -12.42
C THR A 208 9.69 10.02 -13.41
N PHE A 209 10.24 8.88 -13.80
CA PHE A 209 9.66 8.03 -14.85
C PHE A 209 8.98 6.75 -14.32
N GLY A 210 9.01 6.55 -13.02
CA GLY A 210 8.43 5.34 -12.40
C GLY A 210 9.11 4.05 -12.89
N PHE A 211 10.40 4.13 -13.27
CA PHE A 211 11.20 3.02 -13.78
C PHE A 211 11.83 2.30 -12.58
N PRO A 212 11.40 1.09 -12.19
CA PRO A 212 11.90 0.44 -11.00
C PRO A 212 13.39 0.16 -11.06
N LEU A 213 14.09 0.24 -9.91
CA LEU A 213 15.54 0.01 -9.85
C LEU A 213 15.92 -1.37 -10.37
N ASP A 214 15.18 -2.42 -9.99
CA ASP A 214 15.42 -3.79 -10.43
C ASP A 214 15.28 -3.98 -11.95
N LEU A 215 14.44 -3.17 -12.60
CA LEU A 215 14.34 -3.14 -14.05
C LEU A 215 15.55 -2.43 -14.68
N THR A 216 16.02 -1.36 -14.08
CA THR A 216 17.27 -0.68 -14.45
C THR A 216 18.46 -1.64 -14.34
N GLU A 217 18.60 -2.33 -13.20
CA GLU A 217 19.63 -3.34 -12.97
C GLU A 217 19.58 -4.48 -13.98
N LEU A 218 18.38 -4.96 -14.30
CA LEU A 218 18.21 -6.03 -15.28
C LEU A 218 18.74 -5.61 -16.65
N ILE A 219 18.39 -4.41 -17.12
CA ILE A 219 18.86 -3.89 -18.43
C ILE A 219 20.37 -3.66 -18.40
N LEU A 220 20.89 -3.10 -17.33
CA LEU A 220 22.34 -2.92 -17.15
C LEU A 220 23.10 -4.22 -17.21
N ARG A 221 22.62 -5.26 -16.48
CA ARG A 221 23.21 -6.61 -16.48
C ARG A 221 23.21 -7.23 -17.86
N GLU A 222 22.14 -7.09 -18.64
CA GLU A 222 22.06 -7.55 -20.02
C GLU A 222 23.11 -6.87 -20.92
N ASN A 223 23.53 -5.65 -20.55
CA ASN A 223 24.56 -4.86 -21.25
C ASN A 223 25.95 -4.96 -20.61
N GLY A 224 26.17 -5.86 -19.63
CA GLY A 224 27.43 -6.03 -18.92
C GLY A 224 27.82 -4.84 -18.04
N MET A 225 26.83 -4.12 -17.53
CA MET A 225 26.98 -2.93 -16.68
C MET A 225 26.30 -3.13 -15.32
N THR A 226 26.61 -2.24 -14.37
CA THR A 226 26.02 -2.17 -13.04
C THR A 226 25.54 -0.76 -12.71
N VAL A 227 24.86 -0.58 -11.59
CA VAL A 227 24.47 0.70 -11.02
C VAL A 227 25.11 0.89 -9.65
N ASN A 228 25.41 2.12 -9.29
CA ASN A 228 25.85 2.46 -7.94
C ASN A 228 24.65 2.49 -6.99
N GLU A 229 24.40 1.35 -6.33
CA GLU A 229 23.27 1.20 -5.41
C GLU A 229 23.43 2.06 -4.13
N GLU A 230 24.66 2.33 -3.69
CA GLU A 230 24.90 3.17 -2.51
C GLU A 230 24.44 4.61 -2.77
N GLU A 231 24.80 5.16 -3.94
CA GLU A 231 24.32 6.50 -4.36
C GLU A 231 22.81 6.53 -4.53
N PHE A 232 22.23 5.50 -5.14
CA PHE A 232 20.76 5.40 -5.28
C PHE A 232 20.06 5.40 -3.92
N ASN A 233 20.55 4.59 -2.99
CA ASN A 233 19.99 4.50 -1.64
C ASN A 233 20.19 5.81 -0.86
N ALA A 234 21.28 6.53 -1.07
CA ALA A 234 21.51 7.85 -0.48
C ALA A 234 20.47 8.88 -0.97
N GLU A 235 20.14 8.89 -2.27
CA GLU A 235 19.08 9.78 -2.81
C GLU A 235 17.70 9.40 -2.28
N MET A 236 17.39 8.10 -2.21
CA MET A 236 16.16 7.59 -1.59
C MET A 236 16.05 8.02 -0.13
N GLN A 237 17.15 7.98 0.62
CA GLN A 237 17.18 8.40 2.01
C GLN A 237 16.96 9.91 2.15
N LYS A 238 17.61 10.71 1.30
CA LYS A 238 17.41 12.18 1.26
C LYS A 238 15.94 12.54 0.99
N GLN A 239 15.27 11.82 0.08
CA GLN A 239 13.83 12.01 -0.19
C GLN A 239 12.99 11.70 1.04
N LYS A 240 13.26 10.56 1.73
CA LYS A 240 12.56 10.17 2.96
C LYS A 240 12.81 11.17 4.10
N GLU A 241 14.03 11.68 4.22
CA GLU A 241 14.40 12.68 5.25
C GLU A 241 13.75 14.03 5.01
N ARG A 242 13.66 14.48 3.75
CA ARG A 242 12.87 15.69 3.40
C ARG A 242 11.41 15.57 3.82
N ALA A 243 10.81 14.39 3.61
CA ALA A 243 9.44 14.11 4.05
C ALA A 243 9.32 14.02 5.59
N ARG A 244 10.33 13.47 6.30
CA ARG A 244 10.38 13.38 7.77
C ARG A 244 10.67 14.71 8.44
N ASN A 245 11.61 15.49 7.94
CA ASN A 245 12.01 16.79 8.54
C ASN A 245 10.89 17.82 8.45
N ALA A 246 9.95 17.67 7.55
CA ALA A 246 8.72 18.46 7.53
C ALA A 246 7.80 18.19 8.74
N ALA A 247 7.97 17.08 9.45
CA ALA A 247 7.13 16.61 10.55
C ALA A 247 7.86 16.46 11.90
N ALA A 248 9.15 16.84 12.00
CA ALA A 248 9.93 16.65 13.24
C ALA A 248 9.43 17.56 14.36
N VAL A 249 9.13 16.96 15.52
CA VAL A 249 8.77 17.63 16.77
C VAL A 249 9.77 17.22 17.83
N GLU A 250 10.45 18.21 18.45
CA GLU A 250 11.29 17.97 19.63
C GLU A 250 10.40 17.96 20.87
N THR A 251 10.40 16.87 21.62
CA THR A 251 9.57 16.70 22.83
C THR A 251 10.44 16.73 24.08
N GLY A 252 10.01 17.52 25.08
CA GLY A 252 10.58 17.47 26.44
C GLY A 252 10.01 16.31 27.26
N ASP A 253 10.50 16.17 28.50
CA ASP A 253 10.01 15.18 29.45
C ASP A 253 8.66 15.58 30.06
N TRP A 254 7.87 14.56 30.46
CA TRP A 254 6.61 14.80 31.16
C TRP A 254 6.82 15.29 32.58
N ILE A 255 6.13 16.34 32.95
CA ILE A 255 6.02 16.87 34.31
C ILE A 255 4.67 16.48 34.86
N THR A 256 4.63 15.63 35.87
CA THR A 256 3.40 15.17 36.50
C THR A 256 2.97 16.16 37.59
N ILE A 257 1.70 16.59 37.52
CA ILE A 257 1.04 17.45 38.52
C ILE A 257 0.22 16.59 39.48
N LYS A 258 -0.53 15.63 38.92
CA LYS A 258 -1.41 14.73 39.67
C LYS A 258 -1.35 13.33 39.05
N GLU A 259 -1.28 12.31 39.87
CA GLU A 259 -1.38 10.93 39.40
C GLU A 259 -2.85 10.61 39.07
N GLY A 260 -3.07 9.83 38.00
CA GLY A 260 -4.38 9.39 37.56
C GLY A 260 -4.40 8.94 36.11
N ASP A 261 -5.51 8.32 35.75
CA ASP A 261 -5.79 7.87 34.40
C ASP A 261 -6.67 8.89 33.67
N THR A 262 -6.63 8.89 32.34
CA THR A 262 -7.44 9.73 31.49
C THR A 262 -8.67 8.98 31.01
N HIS A 263 -9.86 9.59 31.14
CA HIS A 263 -11.12 9.05 30.63
C HIS A 263 -11.65 9.95 29.50
N PHE A 264 -12.02 9.32 28.38
CA PHE A 264 -12.67 10.04 27.27
C PHE A 264 -14.19 10.01 27.49
N VAL A 265 -14.77 11.21 27.61
CA VAL A 265 -16.23 11.42 27.85
C VAL A 265 -16.92 12.10 26.66
N GLY A 266 -16.21 12.35 25.57
CA GLY A 266 -16.65 13.20 24.46
C GLY A 266 -17.66 12.57 23.49
N TYR A 267 -18.14 11.35 23.73
CA TYR A 267 -19.32 10.83 23.04
C TYR A 267 -20.63 11.36 23.62
N ASP A 268 -20.63 11.65 24.93
CA ASP A 268 -21.84 12.07 25.67
C ASP A 268 -21.80 13.55 26.01
N PHE A 269 -20.61 14.14 26.16
CA PHE A 269 -20.42 15.51 26.64
C PHE A 269 -19.52 16.32 25.71
N THR A 270 -19.84 17.58 25.51
CA THR A 270 -19.00 18.60 24.84
C THR A 270 -18.33 19.56 25.83
N GLU A 271 -18.80 19.54 27.08
CA GLU A 271 -18.23 20.27 28.21
C GLU A 271 -18.13 19.33 29.40
N TYR A 272 -16.99 19.34 30.11
CA TYR A 272 -16.77 18.47 31.24
C TYR A 272 -15.76 19.04 32.21
N GLU A 273 -16.00 18.86 33.53
CA GLU A 273 -15.06 19.28 34.57
C GLU A 273 -13.84 18.34 34.54
N THR A 274 -12.66 18.93 34.63
CA THR A 274 -11.39 18.20 34.48
C THR A 274 -10.27 18.81 35.32
N SER A 275 -9.16 18.10 35.43
CA SER A 275 -7.91 18.60 36.01
C SER A 275 -6.70 18.18 35.15
N ILE A 276 -5.63 18.95 35.20
CA ILE A 276 -4.40 18.61 34.50
C ILE A 276 -3.66 17.51 35.30
N LEU A 277 -3.38 16.39 34.66
CA LEU A 277 -2.58 15.31 35.23
C LEU A 277 -1.09 15.54 35.02
N ARG A 278 -0.70 15.88 33.80
CA ARG A 278 0.69 16.11 33.41
C ARG A 278 0.78 16.99 32.17
N TYR A 279 1.95 17.58 31.96
CA TYR A 279 2.25 18.36 30.77
C TYR A 279 3.72 18.17 30.35
N ARG A 280 4.03 18.52 29.11
CA ARG A 280 5.38 18.69 28.60
C ARG A 280 5.45 19.82 27.58
N GLN A 281 6.65 20.36 27.42
CA GLN A 281 6.96 21.35 26.38
C GLN A 281 7.42 20.64 25.10
N ILE A 282 6.97 21.13 23.97
CA ILE A 282 7.40 20.68 22.65
C ILE A 282 7.86 21.87 21.80
N LYS A 283 8.80 21.62 20.89
CA LYS A 283 9.20 22.60 19.87
C LYS A 283 8.83 22.06 18.48
N GLN A 284 8.04 22.83 17.76
CA GLN A 284 7.61 22.52 16.42
C GLN A 284 7.79 23.75 15.51
N LYS A 285 8.56 23.63 14.42
CA LYS A 285 8.81 24.74 13.47
C LYS A 285 9.19 26.06 14.15
N ASN A 286 10.11 26.04 15.10
CA ASN A 286 10.55 27.18 15.91
C ASN A 286 9.48 27.82 16.83
N GLN A 287 8.34 27.15 17.03
CA GLN A 287 7.35 27.57 18.03
C GLN A 287 7.41 26.64 19.23
N THR A 288 7.32 27.23 20.42
CA THR A 288 7.14 26.52 21.67
C THR A 288 5.66 26.26 21.88
N LEU A 289 5.28 25.00 22.04
CA LEU A 289 3.92 24.56 22.36
C LEU A 289 3.98 23.68 23.61
N TYR A 290 2.80 23.44 24.19
CA TYR A 290 2.67 22.57 25.35
C TYR A 290 1.68 21.45 25.03
N GLN A 291 1.97 20.29 25.53
CA GLN A 291 1.12 19.13 25.52
C GLN A 291 0.59 18.90 26.93
N ILE A 292 -0.72 18.80 27.06
CA ILE A 292 -1.42 18.66 28.34
C ILE A 292 -2.24 17.37 28.32
N VAL A 293 -2.23 16.64 29.40
CA VAL A 293 -3.05 15.45 29.64
C VAL A 293 -4.08 15.78 30.73
N LEU A 294 -5.34 15.58 30.43
CA LEU A 294 -6.47 15.83 31.31
C LEU A 294 -6.98 14.53 31.98
N SER A 295 -7.57 14.63 33.20
CA SER A 295 -8.19 13.48 33.87
C SER A 295 -9.41 12.96 33.12
N ASP A 296 -10.27 13.88 32.71
CA ASP A 296 -11.47 13.60 31.94
C ASP A 296 -11.50 14.55 30.74
N THR A 297 -11.72 14.04 29.56
CA THR A 297 -11.66 14.85 28.36
C THR A 297 -12.85 14.64 27.43
N PRO A 298 -13.56 15.71 27.07
CA PRO A 298 -14.56 15.68 26.01
C PRO A 298 -13.93 15.83 24.60
N PHE A 299 -12.62 16.14 24.50
CA PHE A 299 -11.94 16.37 23.24
C PHE A 299 -11.65 15.06 22.52
N TYR A 300 -12.17 14.88 21.31
CA TYR A 300 -11.85 13.78 20.43
C TYR A 300 -10.41 13.89 19.93
N ALA A 301 -9.59 12.92 20.21
CA ALA A 301 -8.22 12.87 19.71
C ALA A 301 -8.20 12.36 18.26
N GLU A 302 -7.30 12.92 17.43
CA GLU A 302 -7.13 12.51 16.03
C GLU A 302 -7.14 10.99 15.86
N SER A 303 -8.15 10.48 15.16
CA SER A 303 -8.35 9.06 14.93
C SER A 303 -9.28 8.81 13.74
N GLY A 304 -9.11 7.67 13.04
CA GLY A 304 -9.98 7.30 11.92
C GLY A 304 -9.96 8.27 10.74
N GLY A 305 -8.91 9.07 10.59
CA GLY A 305 -8.80 10.12 9.58
C GLY A 305 -9.45 11.45 9.97
N GLN A 306 -10.20 11.51 11.08
CA GLN A 306 -10.75 12.75 11.61
C GLN A 306 -9.69 13.49 12.42
N VAL A 307 -9.56 14.81 12.18
CA VAL A 307 -8.69 15.69 12.96
C VAL A 307 -9.12 15.77 14.42
N GLY A 308 -8.17 16.08 15.29
CA GLY A 308 -8.47 16.30 16.71
C GLY A 308 -9.32 17.53 16.95
N ASP A 309 -10.11 17.50 18.02
CA ASP A 309 -10.92 18.64 18.43
C ASP A 309 -10.09 19.81 18.87
N THR A 310 -10.67 20.98 18.70
CA THR A 310 -10.23 22.25 19.25
C THR A 310 -11.25 22.79 20.26
N GLY A 311 -10.85 23.77 21.05
CA GLY A 311 -11.72 24.41 22.01
C GLY A 311 -10.93 25.14 23.09
N VAL A 312 -11.45 25.14 24.31
CA VAL A 312 -10.78 25.81 25.43
C VAL A 312 -10.85 25.00 26.72
N ILE A 313 -9.89 25.21 27.61
CA ILE A 313 -10.02 24.86 29.02
C ILE A 313 -10.13 26.16 29.83
N VAL A 314 -11.12 26.23 30.72
CA VAL A 314 -11.47 27.44 31.46
C VAL A 314 -11.36 27.18 32.95
N SER A 315 -10.62 28.00 33.65
CA SER A 315 -10.59 28.06 35.11
C SER A 315 -11.17 29.39 35.58
N GLU A 316 -11.29 29.58 36.87
CA GLU A 316 -11.71 30.88 37.45
C GLU A 316 -10.67 32.01 37.18
N PHE A 317 -9.44 31.67 36.80
CA PHE A 317 -8.34 32.60 36.60
C PHE A 317 -8.10 32.93 35.13
N GLU A 318 -8.25 31.94 34.25
CA GLU A 318 -7.83 32.08 32.85
C GLU A 318 -8.56 31.12 31.91
N THR A 319 -8.46 31.43 30.61
CA THR A 319 -8.91 30.57 29.51
C THR A 319 -7.72 30.23 28.63
N ILE A 320 -7.50 28.93 28.38
CA ILE A 320 -6.43 28.41 27.54
C ILE A 320 -7.02 27.75 26.31
N GLU A 321 -6.55 28.14 25.14
CA GLU A 321 -6.95 27.59 23.85
C GLU A 321 -6.32 26.22 23.63
N ILE A 322 -7.14 25.20 23.32
CA ILE A 322 -6.72 23.89 22.77
C ILE A 322 -6.75 24.03 21.25
N ILE A 323 -5.58 23.99 20.62
CA ILE A 323 -5.44 24.18 19.17
C ILE A 323 -5.51 22.87 18.38
N ASP A 324 -5.32 21.75 19.05
CA ASP A 324 -5.39 20.39 18.47
C ASP A 324 -5.42 19.34 19.58
N THR A 325 -5.97 18.16 19.29
CA THR A 325 -5.97 17.00 20.19
C THR A 325 -5.44 15.78 19.47
N LYS A 326 -4.29 15.27 19.89
CA LYS A 326 -3.60 14.13 19.32
C LYS A 326 -3.77 12.88 20.18
N LYS A 327 -3.46 11.72 19.61
CA LYS A 327 -3.46 10.45 20.32
C LYS A 327 -2.06 9.86 20.33
N GLU A 328 -1.50 9.59 21.50
CA GLU A 328 -0.22 8.92 21.68
C GLU A 328 -0.41 7.71 22.61
N ASN A 329 -0.17 6.51 22.11
CA ASN A 329 -0.38 5.26 22.86
C ASN A 329 -1.77 5.16 23.55
N ASN A 330 -2.82 5.51 22.83
CA ASN A 330 -4.21 5.62 23.31
C ASN A 330 -4.49 6.75 24.30
N LEU A 331 -3.50 7.56 24.63
CA LEU A 331 -3.66 8.72 25.51
C LEU A 331 -4.04 9.97 24.70
N PRO A 332 -5.16 10.65 25.00
CA PRO A 332 -5.48 11.95 24.44
C PRO A 332 -4.51 13.03 24.94
N ILE A 333 -3.92 13.78 24.04
CA ILE A 333 -2.97 14.84 24.32
C ILE A 333 -3.47 16.14 23.70
N HIS A 334 -3.69 17.16 24.53
CA HIS A 334 -4.18 18.45 24.15
C HIS A 334 -3.02 19.41 23.90
N ILE A 335 -3.00 20.06 22.73
CA ILE A 335 -1.92 20.97 22.33
C ILE A 335 -2.35 22.41 22.56
N THR A 336 -1.50 23.17 23.25
CA THR A 336 -1.75 24.58 23.59
C THR A 336 -0.53 25.44 23.25
N LYS A 337 -0.79 26.75 23.03
CA LYS A 337 0.29 27.75 22.85
C LYS A 337 0.84 28.27 24.17
N LYS A 338 0.05 28.18 25.23
CA LYS A 338 0.39 28.64 26.58
C LYS A 338 0.12 27.54 27.59
N LEU A 339 0.96 27.45 28.61
CA LEU A 339 0.67 26.65 29.79
C LEU A 339 -0.15 27.49 30.77
N PRO A 340 -1.20 26.92 31.42
CA PRO A 340 -1.89 27.62 32.52
C PRO A 340 -0.93 28.05 33.63
N GLU A 341 -1.20 29.20 34.24
CA GLU A 341 -0.44 29.67 35.40
C GLU A 341 -0.78 28.86 36.65
N HIS A 342 -2.03 28.41 36.77
CA HIS A 342 -2.53 27.57 37.86
C HIS A 342 -2.87 26.17 37.35
N LEU A 343 -1.96 25.19 37.60
CA LEU A 343 -2.05 23.81 37.06
C LEU A 343 -2.85 22.85 37.95
N ASP A 344 -3.04 23.17 39.23
CA ASP A 344 -3.62 22.32 40.28
C ASP A 344 -5.11 22.65 40.56
N VAL A 345 -5.71 23.59 39.80
CA VAL A 345 -7.10 23.98 39.97
C VAL A 345 -8.02 23.17 39.04
N PRO A 346 -9.31 22.98 39.47
CA PRO A 346 -10.32 22.42 38.59
C PRO A 346 -10.55 23.32 37.36
N MET A 347 -10.81 22.73 36.23
CA MET A 347 -11.05 23.44 34.96
C MET A 347 -12.27 22.86 34.26
N MET A 348 -12.92 23.65 33.45
CA MET A 348 -13.97 23.19 32.54
C MET A 348 -13.37 23.04 31.14
N ALA A 349 -13.37 21.84 30.61
CA ALA A 349 -12.98 21.53 29.24
C ALA A 349 -14.17 21.71 28.30
N CYS A 350 -14.08 22.63 27.34
CA CYS A 350 -15.17 23.00 26.42
C CYS A 350 -14.71 22.81 24.97
N VAL A 351 -15.36 21.90 24.25
CA VAL A 351 -15.09 21.61 22.83
C VAL A 351 -15.73 22.70 21.95
N ASP A 352 -15.07 23.05 20.85
CA ASP A 352 -15.66 23.81 19.76
C ASP A 352 -16.76 22.98 19.08
N THR A 353 -17.99 23.17 19.50
CA THR A 353 -19.14 22.36 19.09
C THR A 353 -19.48 22.50 17.60
N GLU A 354 -19.23 23.67 17.02
CA GLU A 354 -19.50 23.93 15.59
C GLU A 354 -18.52 23.11 14.73
N LYS A 355 -17.23 23.15 15.05
CA LYS A 355 -16.23 22.35 14.34
C LYS A 355 -16.44 20.85 14.54
N ARG A 356 -16.76 20.42 15.77
CA ARG A 356 -17.06 19.01 16.06
C ARG A 356 -18.25 18.53 15.23
N ALA A 357 -19.33 19.30 15.16
CA ALA A 357 -20.52 18.93 14.38
C ALA A 357 -20.20 18.85 12.88
N ALA A 358 -19.41 19.79 12.35
CA ALA A 358 -18.98 19.78 10.96
C ALA A 358 -18.07 18.56 10.65
N CYS A 359 -17.11 18.24 11.53
CA CYS A 359 -16.31 17.02 11.39
C CYS A 359 -17.16 15.75 11.44
N ALA A 360 -18.12 15.66 12.36
CA ALA A 360 -19.01 14.49 12.48
C ALA A 360 -19.87 14.30 11.22
N ALA A 361 -20.38 15.37 10.63
CA ALA A 361 -21.10 15.34 9.37
C ALA A 361 -20.21 14.86 8.21
N ASN A 362 -19.00 15.40 8.08
CA ASN A 362 -18.03 14.98 7.07
C ASN A 362 -17.55 13.54 7.27
N HIS A 363 -17.41 13.08 8.52
CA HIS A 363 -17.06 11.70 8.83
C HIS A 363 -18.17 10.73 8.39
N SER A 364 -19.42 11.03 8.70
CA SER A 364 -20.56 10.25 8.22
C SER A 364 -20.66 10.27 6.69
N CYS A 365 -20.41 11.42 6.06
CA CYS A 365 -20.35 11.56 4.61
C CYS A 365 -19.25 10.68 3.99
N THR A 366 -18.11 10.50 4.67
CA THR A 366 -17.02 9.62 4.21
C THR A 366 -17.48 8.17 4.07
N HIS A 367 -18.28 7.66 4.99
CA HIS A 367 -18.85 6.30 4.91
C HIS A 367 -19.88 6.17 3.78
N LEU A 368 -20.73 7.18 3.59
CA LEU A 368 -21.68 7.22 2.47
C LEU A 368 -20.95 7.27 1.12
N LEU A 369 -19.84 8.01 1.07
CA LEU A 369 -19.01 8.11 -0.13
C LEU A 369 -18.32 6.77 -0.46
N ASP A 370 -17.79 6.06 0.53
CA ASP A 370 -17.20 4.72 0.33
C ASP A 370 -18.20 3.77 -0.29
N GLU A 371 -19.41 3.68 0.27
CA GLU A 371 -20.47 2.81 -0.24
C GLU A 371 -20.93 3.23 -1.65
N ALA A 372 -21.13 4.54 -1.89
CA ALA A 372 -21.53 5.02 -3.21
C ALA A 372 -20.46 4.73 -4.28
N LEU A 373 -19.18 4.90 -3.96
CA LEU A 373 -18.08 4.53 -4.85
C LEU A 373 -18.05 3.04 -5.15
N ARG A 374 -18.34 2.18 -4.16
CA ARG A 374 -18.43 0.73 -4.35
C ARG A 374 -19.61 0.34 -5.25
N GLN A 375 -20.74 1.01 -5.13
CA GLN A 375 -21.92 0.78 -5.98
C GLN A 375 -21.66 1.18 -7.43
N VAL A 376 -21.03 2.34 -7.65
CA VAL A 376 -20.82 2.89 -9.02
C VAL A 376 -19.60 2.29 -9.70
N LEU A 377 -18.51 2.10 -8.99
CA LEU A 377 -17.22 1.67 -9.56
C LEU A 377 -16.96 0.18 -9.40
N GLY A 378 -17.59 -0.47 -8.41
CA GLY A 378 -17.44 -1.89 -8.13
C GLY A 378 -16.85 -2.20 -6.75
N THR A 379 -17.02 -3.46 -6.33
CA THR A 379 -16.63 -3.95 -4.98
C THR A 379 -15.12 -3.98 -4.71
N HIS A 380 -14.29 -3.78 -5.74
CA HIS A 380 -12.83 -3.66 -5.61
C HIS A 380 -12.39 -2.33 -4.99
N VAL A 381 -13.29 -1.35 -4.88
CA VAL A 381 -13.00 -0.09 -4.20
C VAL A 381 -12.77 -0.37 -2.72
N GLU A 382 -11.59 0.02 -2.24
CA GLU A 382 -11.18 -0.09 -0.85
C GLU A 382 -10.56 1.22 -0.38
N GLN A 383 -10.90 1.65 0.80
CA GLN A 383 -10.26 2.81 1.43
C GLN A 383 -8.77 2.57 1.63
N LYS A 384 -7.94 3.50 1.17
CA LYS A 384 -6.49 3.52 1.38
C LYS A 384 -6.06 4.61 2.37
N GLY A 385 -6.84 5.67 2.49
CA GLY A 385 -6.66 6.75 3.44
C GLY A 385 -7.88 7.64 3.52
N SER A 386 -7.97 8.44 4.57
CA SER A 386 -8.96 9.50 4.70
C SER A 386 -8.42 10.67 5.52
N LEU A 387 -8.93 11.84 5.26
CA LEU A 387 -8.76 13.03 6.09
C LEU A 387 -10.11 13.72 6.21
N VAL A 388 -10.55 13.94 7.44
CA VAL A 388 -11.83 14.57 7.74
C VAL A 388 -11.57 15.82 8.59
N THR A 389 -11.92 16.98 8.04
CA THR A 389 -11.79 18.30 8.67
C THR A 389 -13.18 18.96 8.78
N PRO A 390 -13.34 20.06 9.51
CA PRO A 390 -14.59 20.80 9.52
C PRO A 390 -15.01 21.29 8.13
N GLU A 391 -14.06 21.66 7.27
CA GLU A 391 -14.28 22.29 5.97
C GLU A 391 -14.46 21.27 4.85
N SER A 392 -13.84 20.08 4.98
CA SER A 392 -13.80 19.12 3.88
C SER A 392 -13.45 17.72 4.34
N LEU A 393 -13.71 16.75 3.46
CA LEU A 393 -13.19 15.39 3.57
C LEU A 393 -12.33 15.06 2.35
N ARG A 394 -11.30 14.21 2.55
CA ARG A 394 -10.55 13.56 1.51
C ARG A 394 -10.67 12.05 1.70
N PHE A 395 -10.99 11.35 0.63
CA PHE A 395 -11.10 9.90 0.63
C PHE A 395 -10.18 9.33 -0.44
N ASP A 396 -9.13 8.63 -0.01
CA ASP A 396 -8.18 7.98 -0.90
C ASP A 396 -8.60 6.50 -1.05
N PHE A 397 -8.80 6.04 -2.27
CA PHE A 397 -9.30 4.70 -2.53
C PHE A 397 -8.58 4.01 -3.69
N SER A 398 -8.68 2.68 -3.75
CA SER A 398 -8.15 1.88 -4.84
C SER A 398 -9.11 1.89 -6.03
N HIS A 399 -8.62 2.32 -7.17
CA HIS A 399 -9.31 2.18 -8.45
C HIS A 399 -8.27 2.13 -9.58
N PHE A 400 -8.56 1.40 -10.64
CA PHE A 400 -7.59 1.09 -11.69
C PHE A 400 -7.61 2.11 -12.83
N GLN A 401 -8.62 2.98 -12.91
CA GLN A 401 -8.76 4.00 -13.96
C GLN A 401 -9.20 5.35 -13.40
N LYS A 402 -9.13 6.39 -14.23
CA LYS A 402 -9.70 7.70 -13.88
C LYS A 402 -11.23 7.58 -13.78
N VAL A 403 -11.80 8.07 -12.67
CA VAL A 403 -13.26 8.17 -12.52
C VAL A 403 -13.80 9.19 -13.51
N THR A 404 -14.85 8.84 -14.24
CA THR A 404 -15.45 9.74 -15.23
C THR A 404 -16.37 10.78 -14.58
N ASP A 405 -16.66 11.86 -15.30
CA ASP A 405 -17.55 12.91 -14.78
C ASP A 405 -18.99 12.39 -14.57
N GLU A 406 -19.43 11.43 -15.37
CA GLU A 406 -20.71 10.77 -15.22
C GLU A 406 -20.75 9.95 -13.93
N GLN A 407 -19.71 9.15 -13.67
CA GLN A 407 -19.58 8.36 -12.45
C GLN A 407 -19.50 9.26 -11.20
N LEU A 408 -18.78 10.37 -11.28
CA LEU A 408 -18.72 11.34 -10.19
C LEU A 408 -20.09 11.94 -9.87
N ARG A 409 -20.89 12.30 -10.90
CA ARG A 409 -22.26 12.82 -10.71
C ARG A 409 -23.18 11.76 -10.09
N GLU A 410 -23.05 10.51 -10.50
CA GLU A 410 -23.82 9.40 -9.94
C GLU A 410 -23.48 9.17 -8.46
N VAL A 411 -22.20 9.14 -8.11
CA VAL A 411 -21.74 9.06 -6.71
C VAL A 411 -22.28 10.23 -5.90
N GLU A 412 -22.15 11.47 -6.39
CA GLU A 412 -22.67 12.66 -5.72
C GLU A 412 -24.20 12.55 -5.51
N HIS A 413 -24.93 12.10 -6.51
CA HIS A 413 -26.38 11.92 -6.42
C HIS A 413 -26.77 10.90 -5.34
N LEU A 414 -26.08 9.76 -5.29
CA LEU A 414 -26.32 8.69 -4.30
C LEU A 414 -26.02 9.20 -2.88
N VAL A 415 -24.88 9.84 -2.68
CA VAL A 415 -24.49 10.40 -1.36
C VAL A 415 -25.52 11.42 -0.89
N ASN A 416 -25.89 12.37 -1.75
CA ASN A 416 -26.88 13.41 -1.41
C ASN A 416 -28.29 12.82 -1.17
N ALA A 417 -28.67 11.76 -1.88
CA ALA A 417 -29.93 11.07 -1.62
C ALA A 417 -29.94 10.45 -0.22
N LYS A 418 -28.86 9.77 0.18
CA LYS A 418 -28.74 9.15 1.49
C LYS A 418 -28.67 10.15 2.64
N ILE A 419 -28.02 11.29 2.43
CA ILE A 419 -28.04 12.39 3.41
C ILE A 419 -29.47 12.89 3.65
N ARG A 420 -30.28 13.06 2.58
CA ARG A 420 -31.68 13.52 2.69
C ARG A 420 -32.61 12.50 3.34
N GLU A 421 -32.28 11.21 3.26
CA GLU A 421 -33.05 10.15 3.95
C GLU A 421 -32.94 10.26 5.48
N ASN A 422 -31.92 10.99 6.02
CA ASN A 422 -31.67 11.16 7.44
C ASN A 422 -31.69 9.83 8.21
N ILE A 423 -30.98 8.83 7.69
CA ILE A 423 -30.96 7.47 8.24
C ILE A 423 -30.34 7.48 9.63
N PRO A 424 -30.98 6.89 10.65
CA PRO A 424 -30.40 6.78 11.97
C PRO A 424 -29.17 5.86 11.93
N CYS A 425 -28.04 6.39 12.44
CA CYS A 425 -26.80 5.61 12.54
C CYS A 425 -26.81 4.80 13.84
N LEU A 426 -26.68 3.48 13.72
CA LEU A 426 -26.50 2.57 14.86
C LEU A 426 -25.06 2.17 14.95
N LEU A 427 -24.36 2.56 16.03
CA LEU A 427 -23.02 2.11 16.33
C LEU A 427 -23.08 0.76 17.04
N TYR A 428 -22.56 -0.27 16.37
CA TYR A 428 -22.37 -1.57 17.03
C TYR A 428 -20.99 -1.61 17.67
N THR A 429 -20.92 -2.08 18.92
CA THR A 429 -19.67 -2.29 19.66
C THR A 429 -18.88 -3.54 19.24
N SER A 430 -19.25 -4.19 18.14
CA SER A 430 -18.44 -5.26 17.57
C SER A 430 -17.10 -4.70 17.08
N PRO A 431 -15.98 -5.19 17.61
CA PRO A 431 -14.67 -4.75 17.12
C PRO A 431 -14.57 -5.05 15.62
N SER A 432 -14.17 -4.05 14.84
CA SER A 432 -13.85 -4.20 13.44
C SER A 432 -12.79 -5.29 13.26
N PRO A 433 -12.77 -6.05 12.14
CA PRO A 433 -11.67 -6.96 11.84
C PRO A 433 -10.28 -6.30 11.90
N ARG A 434 -10.20 -4.97 11.70
CA ARG A 434 -8.98 -4.18 11.86
C ARG A 434 -8.59 -3.97 13.32
N ASP A 435 -9.54 -3.86 14.24
CA ASP A 435 -9.27 -3.69 15.66
C ASP A 435 -8.72 -4.98 16.29
N ARG A 436 -9.01 -6.14 15.70
CA ARG A 436 -8.45 -7.44 16.12
C ARG A 436 -6.96 -7.62 15.74
N SER A 437 -6.46 -6.89 14.76
CA SER A 437 -5.06 -6.99 14.31
C SER A 437 -4.07 -6.20 15.17
N LEU A 438 -4.55 -5.35 16.08
CA LEU A 438 -3.73 -4.56 17.01
C LEU A 438 -3.54 -5.20 18.38
N SER A 439 -4.13 -6.38 18.62
CA SER A 439 -4.04 -7.13 19.88
C SER A 439 -3.19 -8.42 19.75
N ARG A 440 -2.13 -8.39 18.93
CA ARG A 440 -1.09 -9.45 18.94
C ARG A 440 0.30 -8.84 18.86
#